data_8cce90c3908200241022724dbeaa95c1
#
_entry.id   8cce90c3908200241022724dbeaa95c1
#
_cell.length_a   1.000
_cell.length_b   1.000
_cell.length_c   1.000
_cell.angle_alpha   90.00
_cell.angle_beta   90.00
_cell.angle_gamma   90.00
#
_symmetry.space_group_name_H-M   'P 1'
#
loop_
_entity.id
_entity.type
_entity.pdbx_description
1 polymer ?
#
loop_
_entity_poly.entity_id
_entity_poly.type
_entity_poly.pdbx_seq_one_letter_code
_entity_poly.pdbx_strand_id
1 'polypeptide(L)'
;MPEVFFNGPAGRLEGRFHPAKQRGAPIAVVLHSHPQFGGTMNNQIVYNLYYAFAERGFSVLRFNFRGVGRSEGCFDYGAGELADAAAALDWAQAIDPTSRASRVAGVSFGSWIAMQLLMRRPEIEGFVAIAAPANRFDFSFLAPCPRSELFIHGDRDRVAPLKEVMTLIEKLKTPNVFRMPRICPSISTRISTRRRRTPNNAILSCAARLLT
;
A
#
# COMPACT_ATOMS: atom_id res chain seq x y z
N MET A 1 -7.93 14.10 11.11
CA MET A 1 -7.60 13.84 9.69
C MET A 1 -8.85 14.06 8.88
N PRO A 2 -8.83 14.94 7.92
CA PRO A 2 -10.00 15.19 7.10
C PRO A 2 -10.35 13.95 6.27
N GLU A 3 -11.62 13.65 6.25
CA GLU A 3 -12.22 12.77 5.28
C GLU A 3 -12.20 13.46 3.93
N VAL A 4 -11.90 12.73 2.90
CA VAL A 4 -11.91 13.23 1.53
C VAL A 4 -12.71 12.29 0.64
N PHE A 5 -13.30 12.88 -0.38
CA PHE A 5 -13.92 12.16 -1.47
C PHE A 5 -13.37 12.67 -2.78
N PHE A 6 -13.06 11.78 -3.69
CA PHE A 6 -12.58 12.13 -5.02
C PHE A 6 -13.19 11.21 -6.08
N ASN A 7 -13.21 11.65 -7.31
CA ASN A 7 -13.79 10.89 -8.40
C ASN A 7 -12.85 9.78 -8.84
N GLY A 8 -13.32 8.56 -8.82
CA GLY A 8 -12.73 7.42 -9.47
C GLY A 8 -13.47 7.04 -10.75
N PRO A 9 -12.97 6.08 -11.53
CA PRO A 9 -13.59 5.70 -12.81
C PRO A 9 -14.98 5.06 -12.67
N ALA A 10 -15.28 4.45 -11.53
CA ALA A 10 -16.57 3.78 -11.26
C ALA A 10 -17.46 4.57 -10.27
N GLY A 11 -17.13 5.82 -10.01
CA GLY A 11 -17.83 6.68 -9.07
C GLY A 11 -16.92 7.23 -7.99
N ARG A 12 -17.51 7.79 -6.96
CA ARG A 12 -16.80 8.48 -5.88
C ARG A 12 -16.07 7.51 -4.98
N LEU A 13 -14.81 7.83 -4.64
CA LEU A 13 -13.96 7.06 -3.73
C LEU A 13 -13.80 7.80 -2.39
N GLU A 14 -13.89 7.04 -1.29
CA GLU A 14 -13.71 7.50 0.09
C GLU A 14 -12.25 7.38 0.50
N GLY A 15 -11.67 8.44 1.07
CA GLY A 15 -10.30 8.43 1.55
C GLY A 15 -10.05 9.24 2.82
N ARG A 16 -8.83 9.17 3.29
CA ARG A 16 -8.25 10.00 4.35
C ARG A 16 -6.94 10.58 3.85
N PHE A 17 -6.84 11.88 3.84
CA PHE A 17 -5.64 12.58 3.38
C PHE A 17 -4.96 13.33 4.51
N HIS A 18 -3.64 13.26 4.52
CA HIS A 18 -2.77 14.04 5.39
C HIS A 18 -1.88 14.91 4.52
N PRO A 19 -2.07 16.21 4.48
CA PRO A 19 -1.15 17.09 3.78
C PRO A 19 0.15 17.19 4.57
N ALA A 20 1.28 17.16 3.89
CA ALA A 20 2.56 17.47 4.50
C ALA A 20 2.62 18.93 4.95
N LYS A 21 3.47 19.23 5.91
CA LYS A 21 3.70 20.61 6.37
C LYS A 21 4.48 21.43 5.35
N GLN A 22 5.35 20.78 4.60
CA GLN A 22 6.21 21.42 3.61
C GLN A 22 5.61 21.28 2.21
N ARG A 23 5.55 22.38 1.48
CA ARG A 23 5.13 22.39 0.08
C ARG A 23 6.13 21.64 -0.79
N GLY A 24 5.65 20.91 -1.79
CA GLY A 24 6.50 20.09 -2.64
C GLY A 24 6.98 18.78 -1.98
N ALA A 25 6.45 18.45 -0.81
CA ALA A 25 6.74 17.18 -0.15
C ALA A 25 6.34 16.00 -1.02
N PRO A 26 7.03 14.85 -0.90
CA PRO A 26 6.66 13.67 -1.67
C PRO A 26 5.28 13.14 -1.25
N ILE A 27 4.60 12.50 -2.20
CA ILE A 27 3.28 11.93 -2.01
C ILE A 27 3.40 10.41 -1.77
N ALA A 28 2.59 9.88 -0.85
CA ALA A 28 2.42 8.44 -0.67
C ALA A 28 0.95 8.04 -0.79
N VAL A 29 0.68 7.01 -1.59
CA VAL A 29 -0.66 6.39 -1.68
C VAL A 29 -0.60 5.00 -1.07
N VAL A 30 -1.51 4.71 -0.13
CA VAL A 30 -1.54 3.45 0.63
C VAL A 30 -2.78 2.64 0.26
N LEU A 31 -2.56 1.43 -0.24
CA LEU A 31 -3.57 0.52 -0.78
C LEU A 31 -3.85 -0.63 0.20
N HIS A 32 -5.13 -0.87 0.48
CA HIS A 32 -5.55 -1.91 1.42
C HIS A 32 -5.58 -3.32 0.79
N SER A 33 -5.75 -4.34 1.63
CA SER A 33 -5.87 -5.74 1.23
C SER A 33 -7.17 -6.00 0.45
N HIS A 34 -7.38 -7.25 0.04
CA HIS A 34 -8.44 -7.65 -0.87
C HIS A 34 -9.84 -7.18 -0.41
N PRO A 35 -10.58 -6.44 -1.26
CA PRO A 35 -11.89 -5.88 -0.93
C PRO A 35 -12.89 -6.93 -0.42
N GLN A 36 -13.01 -8.04 -1.13
CA GLN A 36 -13.99 -9.09 -0.80
C GLN A 36 -13.62 -9.92 0.44
N PHE A 37 -12.41 -9.78 0.98
CA PHE A 37 -11.98 -10.46 2.21
C PHE A 37 -11.83 -9.49 3.39
N GLY A 38 -12.65 -8.44 3.43
CA GLY A 38 -12.69 -7.48 4.53
C GLY A 38 -11.56 -6.45 4.51
N GLY A 39 -10.89 -6.29 3.36
CA GLY A 39 -9.90 -5.23 3.18
C GLY A 39 -10.56 -3.85 3.21
N THR A 40 -10.01 -2.94 4.00
CA THR A 40 -10.42 -1.54 4.06
C THR A 40 -9.23 -0.64 4.37
N MET A 41 -9.33 0.65 4.07
CA MET A 41 -8.33 1.66 4.44
C MET A 41 -8.12 1.78 5.95
N ASN A 42 -9.02 1.24 6.78
CA ASN A 42 -8.95 1.27 8.24
C ASN A 42 -8.24 0.03 8.83
N ASN A 43 -7.74 -0.88 8.00
CA ASN A 43 -6.90 -1.98 8.45
C ASN A 43 -5.67 -1.43 9.21
N GLN A 44 -5.29 -2.11 10.31
CA GLN A 44 -4.21 -1.66 11.20
C GLN A 44 -2.87 -1.49 10.46
N ILE A 45 -2.57 -2.37 9.50
CA ILE A 45 -1.31 -2.29 8.72
C ILE A 45 -1.34 -1.07 7.79
N VAL A 46 -2.46 -0.83 7.12
CA VAL A 46 -2.67 0.36 6.26
C VAL A 46 -2.53 1.64 7.10
N TYR A 47 -3.10 1.63 8.29
CA TYR A 47 -3.01 2.75 9.22
C TYR A 47 -1.57 3.01 9.68
N ASN A 48 -0.81 1.94 9.99
CA ASN A 48 0.59 2.05 10.38
C ASN A 48 1.47 2.58 9.23
N LEU A 49 1.26 2.11 8.01
CA LEU A 49 1.95 2.63 6.82
C LEU A 49 1.68 4.11 6.62
N TYR A 50 0.42 4.51 6.73
CA TYR A 50 0.03 5.91 6.64
C TYR A 50 0.79 6.78 7.63
N TYR A 51 0.86 6.38 8.91
CA TYR A 51 1.63 7.13 9.92
C TYR A 51 3.13 7.12 9.61
N ALA A 52 3.67 5.99 9.18
CA ALA A 52 5.09 5.88 8.86
C ALA A 52 5.52 6.88 7.76
N PHE A 53 4.68 7.10 6.75
CA PHE A 53 4.93 8.11 5.73
C PHE A 53 4.69 9.54 6.26
N ALA A 54 3.61 9.77 6.99
CA ALA A 54 3.27 11.09 7.52
C ALA A 54 4.36 11.64 8.47
N GLU A 55 4.89 10.78 9.36
CA GLU A 55 5.99 11.13 10.26
C GLU A 55 7.30 11.49 9.53
N ARG A 56 7.43 11.08 8.26
CA ARG A 56 8.57 11.41 7.38
C ARG A 56 8.31 12.60 6.47
N GLY A 57 7.23 13.31 6.72
CA GLY A 57 6.92 14.53 5.98
C GLY A 57 6.28 14.30 4.62
N PHE A 58 5.75 13.12 4.33
CA PHE A 58 4.98 12.87 3.13
C PHE A 58 3.56 13.45 3.24
N SER A 59 3.03 13.90 2.11
CA SER A 59 1.58 13.97 1.93
C SER A 59 1.04 12.56 1.70
N VAL A 60 0.08 12.09 2.50
CA VAL A 60 -0.33 10.68 2.48
C VAL A 60 -1.82 10.54 2.24
N LEU A 61 -2.17 9.74 1.23
CA LEU A 61 -3.53 9.32 0.96
C LEU A 61 -3.67 7.82 1.24
N ARG A 62 -4.68 7.45 2.04
CA ARG A 62 -5.23 6.11 2.10
C ARG A 62 -6.70 6.16 1.73
N PHE A 63 -7.20 5.21 0.99
CA PHE A 63 -8.56 5.22 0.50
C PHE A 63 -9.15 3.81 0.42
N ASN A 64 -10.45 3.72 0.30
CA ASN A 64 -11.18 2.50 0.03
C ASN A 64 -11.33 2.31 -1.48
N PHE A 65 -10.93 1.13 -1.98
CA PHE A 65 -11.24 0.74 -3.36
C PHE A 65 -12.76 0.71 -3.60
N ARG A 66 -13.15 0.74 -4.87
CA ARG A 66 -14.55 0.59 -5.30
C ARG A 66 -15.29 -0.50 -4.55
N GLY A 67 -16.54 -0.25 -4.20
CA GLY A 67 -17.39 -1.20 -3.47
C GLY A 67 -17.03 -1.42 -2.01
N VAL A 68 -16.06 -0.66 -1.44
CA VAL A 68 -15.66 -0.77 -0.04
C VAL A 68 -16.05 0.49 0.74
N GLY A 69 -16.65 0.33 1.91
CA GLY A 69 -17.06 1.44 2.76
C GLY A 69 -18.04 2.36 2.05
N ARG A 70 -17.67 3.62 1.85
CA ARG A 70 -18.48 4.62 1.15
C ARG A 70 -18.00 4.89 -0.28
N SER A 71 -17.07 4.08 -0.79
CA SER A 71 -16.66 4.11 -2.19
C SER A 71 -17.70 3.44 -3.07
N GLU A 72 -18.05 4.10 -4.16
CA GLU A 72 -19.01 3.63 -5.14
C GLU A 72 -18.39 2.54 -6.05
N GLY A 73 -19.24 1.92 -6.89
CA GLY A 73 -18.84 0.83 -7.80
C GLY A 73 -18.82 -0.53 -7.14
N CYS A 74 -18.24 -1.50 -7.84
CA CYS A 74 -18.09 -2.90 -7.39
C CYS A 74 -16.70 -3.42 -7.72
N PHE A 75 -16.25 -4.44 -6.97
CA PHE A 75 -14.99 -5.13 -7.20
C PHE A 75 -14.86 -5.62 -8.65
N ASP A 76 -13.73 -5.30 -9.28
CA ASP A 76 -13.45 -5.56 -10.70
C ASP A 76 -12.13 -6.32 -10.92
N TYR A 77 -11.89 -7.32 -10.10
CA TYR A 77 -10.79 -8.30 -10.21
C TYR A 77 -9.39 -7.70 -10.41
N GLY A 78 -9.19 -6.46 -10.00
CA GLY A 78 -7.93 -5.76 -10.03
C GLY A 78 -7.82 -4.72 -11.14
N ALA A 79 -8.51 -4.85 -12.26
CA ALA A 79 -8.46 -3.88 -13.35
C ALA A 79 -9.05 -2.53 -12.91
N GLY A 80 -10.23 -2.58 -12.30
CA GLY A 80 -10.88 -1.39 -11.76
C GLY A 80 -10.14 -0.81 -10.56
N GLU A 81 -9.67 -1.65 -9.64
CA GLU A 81 -8.90 -1.21 -8.47
C GLU A 81 -7.57 -0.55 -8.87
N LEU A 82 -6.96 -0.98 -9.96
CA LEU A 82 -5.78 -0.31 -10.52
C LEU A 82 -6.12 1.08 -11.05
N ALA A 83 -7.26 1.21 -11.73
CA ALA A 83 -7.74 2.50 -12.21
C ALA A 83 -8.14 3.44 -11.04
N ASP A 84 -8.70 2.90 -9.95
CA ASP A 84 -8.96 3.65 -8.71
C ASP A 84 -7.65 4.15 -8.09
N ALA A 85 -6.61 3.32 -8.05
CA ALA A 85 -5.31 3.68 -7.50
C ALA A 85 -4.63 4.78 -8.35
N ALA A 86 -4.79 4.74 -9.67
CA ALA A 86 -4.32 5.79 -10.57
C ALA A 86 -5.06 7.11 -10.30
N ALA A 87 -6.40 7.08 -10.21
CA ALA A 87 -7.20 8.26 -9.88
C ALA A 87 -6.85 8.85 -8.50
N ALA A 88 -6.57 7.99 -7.51
CA ALA A 88 -6.13 8.40 -6.19
C ALA A 88 -4.77 9.13 -6.23
N LEU A 89 -3.83 8.64 -7.03
CA LEU A 89 -2.54 9.30 -7.22
C LEU A 89 -2.71 10.65 -7.93
N ASP A 90 -3.49 10.69 -9.02
CA ASP A 90 -3.77 11.92 -9.77
C ASP A 90 -4.42 12.98 -8.87
N TRP A 91 -5.39 12.58 -8.07
CA TRP A 91 -6.04 13.47 -7.11
C TRP A 91 -5.04 14.02 -6.08
N ALA A 92 -4.20 13.18 -5.50
CA ALA A 92 -3.21 13.60 -4.52
C ALA A 92 -2.16 14.55 -5.12
N GLN A 93 -1.74 14.34 -6.36
CA GLN A 93 -0.84 15.22 -7.10
C GLN A 93 -1.49 16.56 -7.45
N ALA A 94 -2.79 16.56 -7.73
CA ALA A 94 -3.54 17.80 -7.98
C ALA A 94 -3.64 18.71 -6.74
N ILE A 95 -3.59 18.15 -5.53
CA ILE A 95 -3.57 18.91 -4.26
C ILE A 95 -2.23 19.66 -4.07
N ASP A 96 -1.10 19.02 -4.42
CA ASP A 96 0.21 19.68 -4.42
C ASP A 96 0.96 19.42 -5.74
N PRO A 97 0.70 20.23 -6.78
CA PRO A 97 1.35 20.10 -8.08
C PRO A 97 2.88 20.33 -8.05
N THR A 98 3.40 20.81 -6.94
CA THR A 98 4.84 21.04 -6.76
C THR A 98 5.59 19.78 -6.30
N SER A 99 4.86 18.73 -5.86
CA SER A 99 5.44 17.44 -5.53
C SER A 99 6.01 16.76 -6.78
N ARG A 100 7.28 16.35 -6.71
CA ARG A 100 7.99 15.72 -7.83
C ARG A 100 8.21 14.22 -7.66
N ALA A 101 7.94 13.69 -6.48
CA ALA A 101 8.20 12.30 -6.13
C ALA A 101 6.95 11.64 -5.54
N SER A 102 6.67 10.44 -5.98
CA SER A 102 5.57 9.64 -5.43
C SER A 102 6.08 8.27 -4.95
N ARG A 103 5.42 7.74 -3.93
CA ARG A 103 5.62 6.38 -3.41
C ARG A 103 4.26 5.70 -3.35
N VAL A 104 4.26 4.39 -3.56
CA VAL A 104 3.06 3.58 -3.36
C VAL A 104 3.34 2.51 -2.32
N ALA A 105 2.36 2.22 -1.49
CA ALA A 105 2.46 1.15 -0.51
C ALA A 105 1.20 0.29 -0.56
N GLY A 106 1.34 -1.01 -0.44
CA GLY A 106 0.20 -1.90 -0.49
C GLY A 106 0.31 -3.10 0.43
N VAL A 107 -0.84 -3.61 0.85
CA VAL A 107 -0.97 -4.78 1.70
C VAL A 107 -1.65 -5.89 0.91
N SER A 108 -1.02 -7.05 0.79
CA SER A 108 -1.57 -8.22 0.10
C SER A 108 -2.03 -7.87 -1.32
N PHE A 109 -3.31 -8.01 -1.66
CA PHE A 109 -3.88 -7.57 -2.93
C PHE A 109 -3.46 -6.13 -3.30
N GLY A 110 -3.51 -5.19 -2.34
CA GLY A 110 -3.06 -3.82 -2.56
C GLY A 110 -1.60 -3.71 -2.97
N SER A 111 -0.73 -4.64 -2.55
CA SER A 111 0.66 -4.66 -3.01
C SER A 111 0.78 -5.04 -4.49
N TRP A 112 -0.03 -5.98 -4.96
CA TRP A 112 -0.10 -6.32 -6.37
C TRP A 112 -0.60 -5.17 -7.24
N ILE A 113 -1.63 -4.44 -6.78
CA ILE A 113 -2.10 -3.21 -7.45
C ILE A 113 -1.03 -2.11 -7.44
N ALA A 114 -0.37 -1.89 -6.29
CA ALA A 114 0.68 -0.88 -6.15
C ALA A 114 1.83 -1.11 -7.14
N MET A 115 2.27 -2.36 -7.31
CA MET A 115 3.34 -2.71 -8.23
C MET A 115 2.92 -2.56 -9.70
N GLN A 116 1.67 -2.88 -10.05
CA GLN A 116 1.15 -2.61 -11.38
C GLN A 116 1.08 -1.11 -11.69
N LEU A 117 0.68 -0.30 -10.70
CA LEU A 117 0.66 1.15 -10.83
C LEU A 117 2.07 1.70 -11.03
N LEU A 118 3.05 1.25 -10.24
CA LEU A 118 4.47 1.60 -10.38
C LEU A 118 4.99 1.41 -11.81
N MET A 119 4.63 0.29 -12.45
CA MET A 119 5.10 -0.02 -13.82
C MET A 119 4.44 0.86 -14.90
N ARG A 120 3.37 1.56 -14.58
CA ARG A 120 2.61 2.44 -15.49
C ARG A 120 2.83 3.94 -15.24
N ARG A 121 3.44 4.30 -14.10
CA ARG A 121 3.56 5.68 -13.63
C ARG A 121 5.02 5.98 -13.33
N PRO A 122 5.75 6.63 -14.24
CA PRO A 122 7.19 6.88 -14.14
C PRO A 122 7.58 7.80 -12.97
N GLU A 123 6.65 8.63 -12.49
CA GLU A 123 6.84 9.50 -11.33
C GLU A 123 6.83 8.75 -9.99
N ILE A 124 6.44 7.47 -9.98
CA ILE A 124 6.55 6.64 -8.78
C ILE A 124 7.99 6.13 -8.67
N GLU A 125 8.71 6.60 -7.66
CA GLU A 125 10.13 6.29 -7.46
C GLU A 125 10.38 5.06 -6.61
N GLY A 126 9.35 4.53 -5.95
CA GLY A 126 9.50 3.32 -5.15
C GLY A 126 8.21 2.82 -4.53
N PHE A 127 8.27 1.60 -4.00
CA PHE A 127 7.11 0.99 -3.37
C PHE A 127 7.44 0.23 -2.08
N VAL A 128 6.39 0.03 -1.27
CA VAL A 128 6.42 -0.85 -0.10
C VAL A 128 5.35 -1.93 -0.28
N ALA A 129 5.78 -3.19 -0.31
CA ALA A 129 4.88 -4.33 -0.40
C ALA A 129 4.84 -5.10 0.91
N ILE A 130 3.67 -5.22 1.52
CA ILE A 130 3.47 -6.03 2.73
C ILE A 130 2.65 -7.26 2.40
N ALA A 131 3.17 -8.44 2.76
CA ALA A 131 2.53 -9.73 2.53
C ALA A 131 2.09 -9.92 1.07
N ALA A 132 3.01 -9.69 0.12
CA ALA A 132 2.74 -9.80 -1.31
C ALA A 132 2.26 -11.23 -1.66
N PRO A 133 1.08 -11.38 -2.31
CA PRO A 133 0.48 -12.69 -2.55
C PRO A 133 1.01 -13.33 -3.84
N ALA A 134 2.33 -13.61 -3.89
CA ALA A 134 3.03 -14.13 -5.06
C ALA A 134 2.56 -15.54 -5.50
N ASN A 135 1.86 -16.26 -4.60
CA ASN A 135 1.25 -17.55 -4.90
C ASN A 135 -0.15 -17.45 -5.54
N ARG A 136 -0.72 -16.25 -5.64
CA ARG A 136 -2.11 -16.04 -6.11
C ARG A 136 -2.22 -15.12 -7.30
N PHE A 137 -1.26 -14.21 -7.47
CA PHE A 137 -1.24 -13.22 -8.55
C PHE A 137 0.08 -13.30 -9.30
N ASP A 138 0.02 -13.00 -10.57
CA ASP A 138 1.22 -12.89 -11.41
C ASP A 138 1.94 -11.57 -11.13
N PHE A 139 3.22 -11.66 -10.85
CA PHE A 139 4.14 -10.54 -10.64
C PHE A 139 5.25 -10.51 -11.69
N SER A 140 5.16 -11.28 -12.75
CA SER A 140 6.20 -11.38 -13.79
C SER A 140 6.48 -10.04 -14.49
N PHE A 141 5.50 -9.13 -14.48
CA PHE A 141 5.63 -7.79 -15.03
C PHE A 141 6.67 -6.90 -14.30
N LEU A 142 7.09 -7.28 -13.09
CA LEU A 142 8.06 -6.49 -12.30
C LEU A 142 9.51 -6.67 -12.75
N ALA A 143 9.84 -7.69 -13.52
CA ALA A 143 11.22 -7.93 -13.94
C ALA A 143 11.51 -7.25 -15.28
N PRO A 144 12.53 -6.39 -15.38
CA PRO A 144 13.42 -5.84 -14.37
C PRO A 144 12.97 -4.44 -13.88
N CYS A 145 12.55 -4.32 -12.62
CA CYS A 145 12.17 -3.02 -12.05
C CYS A 145 13.43 -2.27 -11.52
N PRO A 146 13.73 -1.04 -11.97
CA PRO A 146 14.90 -0.27 -11.52
C PRO A 146 14.60 0.61 -10.30
N ARG A 147 13.42 0.50 -9.69
CA ARG A 147 12.95 1.39 -8.61
C ARG A 147 13.31 0.85 -7.23
N SER A 148 13.28 1.75 -6.23
CA SER A 148 13.49 1.36 -4.84
C SER A 148 12.33 0.51 -4.32
N GLU A 149 12.65 -0.67 -3.81
CA GLU A 149 11.68 -1.68 -3.42
C GLU A 149 11.86 -2.09 -1.97
N LEU A 150 10.76 -2.17 -1.21
CA LEU A 150 10.75 -2.74 0.12
C LEU A 150 9.68 -3.81 0.22
N PHE A 151 10.10 -5.04 0.44
CA PHE A 151 9.22 -6.15 0.81
C PHE A 151 9.24 -6.38 2.31
N ILE A 152 8.07 -6.37 2.93
CA ILE A 152 7.88 -6.75 4.34
C ILE A 152 7.01 -7.99 4.39
N HIS A 153 7.56 -9.09 4.91
CA HIS A 153 6.87 -10.36 4.88
C HIS A 153 7.02 -11.13 6.19
N GLY A 154 5.95 -11.84 6.59
CA GLY A 154 5.95 -12.66 7.78
C GLY A 154 6.50 -14.06 7.51
N ASP A 155 7.45 -14.53 8.32
CA ASP A 155 8.05 -15.88 8.17
C ASP A 155 7.03 -17.01 8.29
N ARG A 156 5.90 -16.75 8.95
CA ARG A 156 4.83 -17.72 9.21
C ARG A 156 3.52 -17.37 8.52
N ASP A 157 3.59 -16.59 7.44
CA ASP A 157 2.40 -16.28 6.65
C ASP A 157 1.90 -17.54 5.93
N ARG A 158 0.66 -17.94 6.25
CA ARG A 158 0.02 -19.13 5.65
C ARG A 158 -0.81 -18.78 4.41
N VAL A 159 -1.12 -17.51 4.20
CA VAL A 159 -1.91 -17.03 3.06
C VAL A 159 -1.03 -16.77 1.86
N ALA A 160 0.12 -16.14 2.10
CA ALA A 160 1.17 -15.89 1.14
C ALA A 160 2.48 -16.50 1.68
N PRO A 161 2.85 -17.75 1.33
CA PRO A 161 4.03 -18.39 1.83
C PRO A 161 5.31 -17.62 1.48
N LEU A 162 6.21 -17.44 2.46
CA LEU A 162 7.47 -16.69 2.27
C LEU A 162 8.28 -17.21 1.07
N LYS A 163 8.29 -18.52 0.83
CA LYS A 163 9.00 -19.14 -0.29
C LYS A 163 8.62 -18.53 -1.63
N GLU A 164 7.33 -18.31 -1.88
CA GLU A 164 6.83 -17.75 -3.15
C GLU A 164 7.28 -16.31 -3.34
N VAL A 165 7.27 -15.54 -2.26
CA VAL A 165 7.75 -14.15 -2.26
C VAL A 165 9.26 -14.10 -2.49
N MET A 166 10.04 -15.02 -1.89
CA MET A 166 11.49 -15.09 -2.13
C MET A 166 11.82 -15.43 -3.58
N THR A 167 11.08 -16.36 -4.20
CA THR A 167 11.23 -16.67 -5.63
C THR A 167 10.91 -15.46 -6.53
N LEU A 168 9.93 -14.64 -6.15
CA LEU A 168 9.65 -13.38 -6.84
C LEU A 168 10.84 -12.41 -6.70
N ILE A 169 11.33 -12.22 -5.49
CA ILE A 169 12.38 -11.27 -5.15
C ILE A 169 13.70 -11.61 -5.84
N GLU A 170 14.04 -12.88 -5.99
CA GLU A 170 15.25 -13.35 -6.71
C GLU A 170 15.29 -12.89 -8.18
N LYS A 171 14.15 -12.59 -8.76
CA LYS A 171 14.02 -12.08 -10.13
C LYS A 171 14.22 -10.55 -10.23
N LEU A 172 14.23 -9.84 -9.11
CA LEU A 172 14.35 -8.39 -9.05
C LEU A 172 15.82 -7.97 -8.88
N LYS A 173 16.21 -6.85 -9.49
CA LYS A 173 17.64 -6.42 -9.52
C LYS A 173 18.14 -5.87 -8.18
N THR A 174 17.29 -5.22 -7.40
CA THR A 174 17.69 -4.49 -6.16
C THR A 174 16.65 -4.61 -5.06
N PRO A 175 16.33 -5.83 -4.61
CA PRO A 175 15.30 -6.00 -3.60
C PRO A 175 15.84 -5.73 -2.20
N ASN A 176 15.19 -4.85 -1.46
CA ASN A 176 15.31 -4.76 -0.01
C ASN A 176 14.24 -5.63 0.64
N VAL A 177 14.65 -6.69 1.35
CA VAL A 177 13.72 -7.63 1.98
C VAL A 177 13.83 -7.54 3.48
N PHE A 178 12.71 -7.30 4.14
CA PHE A 178 12.60 -7.36 5.58
C PHE A 178 11.68 -8.50 6.03
N ARG A 179 12.25 -9.46 6.75
CA ARG A 179 11.52 -10.60 7.32
C ARG A 179 11.06 -10.25 8.73
N MET A 180 9.79 -10.51 9.02
CA MET A 180 9.24 -10.34 10.37
C MET A 180 8.86 -11.70 10.96
N PRO A 181 9.27 -12.01 12.21
CA PRO A 181 8.94 -13.28 12.87
C PRO A 181 7.44 -13.52 13.05
N ARG A 182 6.64 -12.45 13.03
CA ARG A 182 5.18 -12.51 13.07
C ARG A 182 4.60 -11.26 12.39
N ILE A 183 4.00 -11.43 11.21
CA ILE A 183 2.85 -10.62 10.82
C ILE A 183 1.64 -11.42 11.31
N CYS A 184 0.80 -10.79 12.17
CA CYS A 184 -0.35 -11.46 12.78
C CYS A 184 -1.26 -12.06 11.69
N PRO A 185 -1.64 -13.35 11.75
CA PRO A 185 -2.44 -14.01 10.72
C PRO A 185 -3.90 -13.55 10.63
N SER A 186 -4.33 -12.58 11.43
CA SER A 186 -5.67 -12.05 11.41
C SER A 186 -5.85 -10.87 10.43
N ILE A 187 -5.58 -11.09 9.14
CA ILE A 187 -6.20 -10.29 8.07
C ILE A 187 -7.67 -10.70 7.89
N SER A 188 -8.08 -11.81 8.50
CA SER A 188 -9.46 -12.31 8.54
C SER A 188 -9.98 -12.27 9.97
N THR A 189 -10.98 -11.40 10.21
CA THR A 189 -11.96 -11.42 11.29
C THR A 189 -11.49 -11.32 12.75
N ARG A 190 -11.83 -10.25 13.33
CA ARG A 190 -12.35 -9.86 14.66
C ARG A 190 -11.56 -8.75 15.33
N ILE A 191 -12.23 -7.62 15.39
CA ILE A 191 -11.98 -6.54 16.34
C ILE A 191 -12.16 -7.12 17.75
N SER A 192 -11.08 -7.24 18.50
CA SER A 192 -11.09 -7.44 19.93
C SER A 192 -10.27 -6.33 20.59
N THR A 193 -10.97 -5.47 21.27
CA THR A 193 -10.45 -4.42 22.16
C THR A 193 -9.67 -5.02 23.30
N ARG A 194 -8.34 -4.98 23.22
CA ARG A 194 -7.46 -4.98 24.39
C ARG A 194 -6.11 -4.35 24.04
N ARG A 195 -5.84 -3.20 24.68
CA ARG A 195 -4.51 -2.56 24.68
C ARG A 195 -3.48 -3.52 25.28
N ARG A 196 -2.58 -4.04 24.42
CA ARG A 196 -1.28 -4.55 24.86
C ARG A 196 -0.22 -3.99 23.93
N ARG A 197 0.89 -3.50 24.50
CA ARG A 197 2.10 -3.04 23.81
C ARG A 197 2.56 -4.16 22.87
N THR A 198 2.70 -3.89 21.57
CA THR A 198 2.76 -4.89 20.54
C THR A 198 3.68 -4.49 19.37
N PRO A 199 3.98 -5.39 18.45
CA PRO A 199 5.03 -5.33 17.43
C PRO A 199 4.89 -4.20 16.39
N ASN A 200 4.01 -3.23 16.60
CA ASN A 200 3.78 -2.09 15.71
C ASN A 200 5.02 -1.22 15.44
N ASN A 201 5.95 -1.15 16.43
CA ASN A 201 7.19 -0.40 16.27
C ASN A 201 8.15 -1.00 15.24
N ALA A 202 8.03 -2.29 14.91
CA ALA A 202 8.93 -2.94 13.96
C ALA A 202 8.60 -2.58 12.51
N ILE A 203 7.32 -2.51 12.14
CA ILE A 203 6.89 -2.06 10.78
C ILE A 203 7.25 -0.58 10.60
N LEU A 204 6.96 0.23 11.62
CA LEU A 204 7.30 1.66 11.63
C LEU A 204 8.81 1.87 11.55
N SER A 205 9.59 1.12 12.35
CA SER A 205 11.07 1.19 12.35
C SER A 205 11.67 0.73 11.03
N CYS A 206 11.09 -0.26 10.37
CA CYS A 206 11.59 -0.81 9.12
C CYS A 206 11.25 0.07 7.92
N ALA A 207 10.02 0.52 7.80
CA ALA A 207 9.65 1.55 6.83
C ALA A 207 10.49 2.82 7.04
N ALA A 208 10.94 3.07 8.29
CA ALA A 208 11.78 4.19 8.67
C ALA A 208 13.14 4.20 7.98
N ARG A 209 13.80 3.06 7.88
CA ARG A 209 15.21 2.97 7.42
C ARG A 209 15.38 3.06 5.90
N LEU A 210 14.30 2.95 5.13
CA LEU A 210 14.34 2.85 3.68
C LEU A 210 13.64 4.01 2.96
N LEU A 211 13.08 4.95 3.72
CA LEU A 211 12.47 6.17 3.20
C LEU A 211 13.37 7.41 3.39
N THR A 212 14.57 7.22 3.93
CA THR A 212 15.68 8.18 3.93
C THR A 212 16.60 7.92 2.76
#